data_e4ad3235d0f163fd7e43130b16fe02c5
#
_entry.id   e4ad3235d0f163fd7e43130b16fe02c5
#
_cell.length_a   1.000
_cell.length_b   1.000
_cell.length_c   1.000
_cell.angle_alpha   90.00
_cell.angle_beta   90.00
_cell.angle_gamma   90.00
#
_symmetry.space_group_name_H-M   'P 1'
#
loop_
_entity.id
_entity.type
_entity.pdbx_description
1 polymer ?
#
loop_
_entity_poly.entity_id
_entity_poly.type
_entity_poly.pdbx_seq_one_letter_code
_entity_poly.pdbx_strand_id
1 'polypeptide(L)'
;IRNPAAYNHPLDPAPAWSMTPNRIKNLERLLNPRHVAVIGSRDAEVVIKECRRSGYDGPLWPVNPKREQIAGLPCFKHVRDLPAPPDAVFLAVPREAAIECIGDLRDMGAGGLVCYTAGFGETGGAGAKAEEALIEAAGDLALVGPNCYGVINYHRGLALWPFAHGGHHPGFGAAIVTQSGMFSSDLTMSQ
;
A
#
# COMPACT_ATOMS: atom_id res chain seq x y z
N ILE A 1 -2.06 22.48 -11.99
CA ILE A 1 -1.48 21.77 -13.16
C ILE A 1 -0.13 22.41 -13.43
N ARG A 2 0.99 21.79 -13.04
CA ARG A 2 2.33 22.29 -13.33
C ARG A 2 2.70 21.88 -14.77
N ASN A 3 3.23 22.83 -15.52
CA ASN A 3 3.65 22.67 -16.91
C ASN A 3 4.79 21.63 -17.02
N PRO A 4 4.64 20.52 -17.74
CA PRO A 4 5.67 19.51 -17.93
C PRO A 4 6.88 19.97 -18.78
N ALA A 5 6.81 21.14 -19.42
CA ALA A 5 7.87 21.66 -20.30
C ALA A 5 9.05 22.34 -19.55
N ALA A 6 9.04 22.43 -18.21
CA ALA A 6 10.09 23.08 -17.43
C ALA A 6 11.27 22.15 -17.02
N TYR A 7 11.30 20.91 -17.53
CA TYR A 7 12.30 19.91 -17.18
C TYR A 7 13.19 19.59 -18.37
N ASN A 8 14.26 20.33 -18.57
CA ASN A 8 15.24 20.04 -19.63
C ASN A 8 16.68 20.39 -19.26
N HIS A 9 17.09 20.34 -17.99
CA HIS A 9 18.51 20.43 -17.68
C HIS A 9 19.03 19.03 -17.25
N PRO A 10 20.07 18.47 -17.95
CA PRO A 10 20.60 17.13 -17.64
C PRO A 10 21.20 16.97 -16.25
N LEU A 11 21.34 18.07 -15.49
CA LEU A 11 21.93 18.11 -14.14
C LEU A 11 20.91 18.37 -13.02
N ASP A 12 19.64 18.60 -13.36
CA ASP A 12 18.63 18.77 -12.32
C ASP A 12 18.27 17.39 -11.73
N PRO A 13 18.17 17.28 -10.38
CA PRO A 13 17.72 16.04 -9.78
C PRO A 13 16.33 15.71 -10.31
N ALA A 14 16.14 14.44 -10.68
CA ALA A 14 14.84 13.96 -11.15
C ALA A 14 13.75 14.31 -10.11
N PRO A 15 12.59 14.84 -10.54
CA PRO A 15 11.55 15.23 -9.60
C PRO A 15 11.11 14.04 -8.75
N ALA A 16 10.63 14.30 -7.53
CA ALA A 16 10.19 13.29 -6.58
C ALA A 16 9.14 12.31 -7.16
N TRP A 17 8.41 12.74 -8.21
CA TRP A 17 7.43 11.92 -8.95
C TRP A 17 8.02 11.13 -10.14
N SER A 18 9.33 11.28 -10.46
CA SER A 18 9.93 10.55 -11.58
C SER A 18 9.95 9.04 -11.32
N MET A 19 9.61 8.28 -12.36
CA MET A 19 9.63 6.81 -12.31
C MET A 19 11.05 6.30 -12.55
N THR A 20 11.82 6.17 -11.48
CA THR A 20 13.13 5.51 -11.55
C THR A 20 12.97 4.01 -11.84
N PRO A 21 13.99 3.32 -12.38
CA PRO A 21 13.97 1.86 -12.54
C PRO A 21 13.62 1.10 -11.26
N ASN A 22 14.10 1.58 -10.11
CA ASN A 22 13.78 0.98 -8.82
C ASN A 22 12.30 1.14 -8.45
N ARG A 23 11.72 2.32 -8.67
CA ARG A 23 10.29 2.57 -8.43
C ARG A 23 9.41 1.73 -9.33
N ILE A 24 9.78 1.56 -10.60
CA ILE A 24 9.06 0.67 -11.53
C ILE A 24 9.09 -0.77 -11.01
N LYS A 25 10.26 -1.29 -10.67
CA LYS A 25 10.42 -2.63 -10.09
C LYS A 25 9.63 -2.80 -8.79
N ASN A 26 9.63 -1.80 -7.93
CA ASN A 26 8.89 -1.81 -6.68
C ASN A 26 7.37 -1.75 -6.92
N LEU A 27 6.91 -1.01 -7.91
CA LEU A 27 5.50 -1.02 -8.32
C LEU A 27 5.06 -2.39 -8.86
N GLU A 28 5.90 -3.05 -9.66
CA GLU A 28 5.65 -4.42 -10.12
C GLU A 28 5.52 -5.39 -8.94
N ARG A 29 6.37 -5.28 -7.93
CA ARG A 29 6.30 -6.08 -6.70
C ARG A 29 5.02 -5.81 -5.92
N LEU A 30 4.62 -4.55 -5.78
CA LEU A 30 3.37 -4.17 -5.11
C LEU A 30 2.14 -4.76 -5.82
N LEU A 31 2.12 -4.74 -7.14
CA LEU A 31 0.97 -5.20 -7.93
C LEU A 31 0.94 -6.71 -8.18
N ASN A 32 2.10 -7.38 -8.07
CA ASN A 32 2.24 -8.82 -8.28
C ASN A 32 3.12 -9.44 -7.18
N PRO A 33 2.69 -9.37 -5.90
CA PRO A 33 3.50 -9.78 -4.78
C PRO A 33 3.59 -11.31 -4.65
N ARG A 34 4.75 -11.80 -4.26
CA ARG A 34 4.94 -13.19 -3.81
C ARG A 34 4.49 -13.38 -2.36
N HIS A 35 4.61 -12.34 -1.54
CA HIS A 35 4.21 -12.31 -0.14
C HIS A 35 3.78 -10.90 0.27
N VAL A 36 2.84 -10.83 1.19
CA VAL A 36 2.18 -9.60 1.62
C VAL A 36 2.27 -9.46 3.14
N ALA A 37 2.66 -8.28 3.62
CA ALA A 37 2.49 -7.90 5.01
C ALA A 37 1.22 -7.07 5.20
N VAL A 38 0.49 -7.31 6.29
CA VAL A 38 -0.75 -6.59 6.60
C VAL A 38 -0.63 -6.02 8.01
N ILE A 39 -0.45 -4.70 8.09
CA ILE A 39 -0.09 -3.99 9.33
C ILE A 39 -1.29 -3.20 9.83
N GLY A 40 -1.77 -3.55 11.01
CA GLY A 40 -2.95 -2.92 11.58
C GLY A 40 -3.73 -3.83 12.50
N SER A 41 -5.03 -3.59 12.62
CA SER A 41 -5.90 -4.35 13.51
C SER A 41 -7.17 -4.82 12.78
N ARG A 42 -8.28 -4.06 12.89
CA ARG A 42 -9.57 -4.43 12.30
C ARG A 42 -9.51 -4.44 10.75
N ASP A 43 -8.93 -3.41 10.16
CA ASP A 43 -8.81 -3.29 8.71
C ASP A 43 -7.88 -4.36 8.14
N ALA A 44 -6.80 -4.70 8.86
CA ALA A 44 -5.89 -5.79 8.53
C ALA A 44 -6.63 -7.15 8.45
N GLU A 45 -7.58 -7.39 9.35
CA GLU A 45 -8.38 -8.62 9.33
C GLU A 45 -9.24 -8.72 8.06
N VAL A 46 -9.85 -7.61 7.64
CA VAL A 46 -10.65 -7.54 6.41
C VAL A 46 -9.77 -7.82 5.19
N VAL A 47 -8.63 -7.13 5.08
CA VAL A 47 -7.67 -7.30 3.97
C VAL A 47 -7.22 -8.76 3.84
N ILE A 48 -6.88 -9.42 4.94
CA ILE A 48 -6.47 -10.83 4.91
C ILE A 48 -7.59 -11.72 4.39
N LYS A 49 -8.83 -11.52 4.88
CA LYS A 49 -10.01 -12.28 4.44
C LYS A 49 -10.28 -12.05 2.95
N GLU A 50 -10.22 -10.81 2.49
CA GLU A 50 -10.48 -10.46 1.09
C GLU A 50 -9.38 -11.00 0.15
N CYS A 51 -8.11 -10.94 0.53
CA CYS A 51 -7.04 -11.62 -0.22
C CYS A 51 -7.30 -13.11 -0.37
N ARG A 52 -7.67 -13.81 0.72
CA ARG A 52 -7.97 -15.25 0.67
C ARG A 52 -9.21 -15.54 -0.18
N ARG A 53 -10.28 -14.76 -0.02
CA ARG A 53 -11.50 -14.89 -0.81
C ARG A 53 -11.25 -14.70 -2.30
N SER A 54 -10.38 -13.76 -2.65
CA SER A 54 -10.02 -13.42 -4.04
C SER A 54 -9.05 -14.43 -4.67
N GLY A 55 -8.55 -15.41 -3.91
CA GLY A 55 -7.67 -16.47 -4.41
C GLY A 55 -6.18 -16.17 -4.30
N TYR A 56 -5.77 -15.19 -3.50
CA TYR A 56 -4.35 -15.00 -3.20
C TYR A 56 -3.82 -16.16 -2.37
N ASP A 57 -2.89 -16.92 -2.92
CA ASP A 57 -2.30 -18.14 -2.35
C ASP A 57 -0.94 -17.93 -1.66
N GLY A 58 -0.35 -16.76 -1.85
CA GLY A 58 0.92 -16.40 -1.22
C GLY A 58 0.85 -16.23 0.30
N PRO A 59 2.01 -16.15 0.98
CA PRO A 59 2.09 -15.85 2.39
C PRO A 59 1.46 -14.48 2.72
N LEU A 60 0.62 -14.45 3.77
CA LEU A 60 0.07 -13.25 4.39
C LEU A 60 0.63 -13.13 5.79
N TRP A 61 1.31 -12.04 6.08
CA TRP A 61 2.01 -11.79 7.34
C TRP A 61 1.36 -10.66 8.12
N PRO A 62 0.46 -10.96 9.07
CA PRO A 62 -0.09 -9.94 9.94
C PRO A 62 1.00 -9.37 10.84
N VAL A 63 1.02 -8.04 11.01
CA VAL A 63 1.92 -7.37 11.96
C VAL A 63 1.10 -6.56 12.95
N ASN A 64 1.20 -6.91 14.22
CA ASN A 64 0.54 -6.18 15.31
C ASN A 64 1.23 -6.45 16.65
N PRO A 65 1.73 -5.42 17.35
CA PRO A 65 2.46 -5.61 18.60
C PRO A 65 1.60 -6.16 19.77
N LYS A 66 0.27 -5.99 19.69
CA LYS A 66 -0.66 -6.33 20.79
C LYS A 66 -1.42 -7.62 20.56
N ARG A 67 -1.59 -8.07 19.32
CA ARG A 67 -2.36 -9.27 18.99
C ARG A 67 -1.44 -10.47 18.77
N GLU A 68 -1.88 -11.65 19.17
CA GLU A 68 -1.20 -12.92 18.86
C GLU A 68 -1.61 -13.46 17.50
N GLN A 69 -2.85 -13.18 17.08
CA GLN A 69 -3.40 -13.62 15.80
C GLN A 69 -4.33 -12.59 15.18
N ILE A 70 -4.38 -12.55 13.83
CA ILE A 70 -5.38 -11.84 13.03
C ILE A 70 -5.85 -12.78 11.93
N ALA A 71 -7.17 -12.94 11.76
CA ALA A 71 -7.80 -13.84 10.80
C ALA A 71 -7.24 -15.29 10.86
N GLY A 72 -6.91 -15.78 12.07
CA GLY A 72 -6.34 -17.11 12.27
C GLY A 72 -4.85 -17.25 11.95
N LEU A 73 -4.19 -16.20 11.49
CA LEU A 73 -2.76 -16.19 11.22
C LEU A 73 -1.97 -15.62 12.40
N PRO A 74 -0.83 -16.20 12.78
CA PRO A 74 0.02 -15.67 13.85
C PRO A 74 0.57 -14.29 13.46
N CYS A 75 0.59 -13.35 14.43
CA CYS A 75 1.12 -12.01 14.23
C CYS A 75 2.61 -11.91 14.54
N PHE A 76 3.32 -11.24 13.67
CA PHE A 76 4.63 -10.69 13.97
C PHE A 76 4.47 -9.43 14.84
N LYS A 77 5.37 -9.18 15.77
CA LYS A 77 5.28 -8.02 16.65
C LYS A 77 5.81 -6.75 15.98
N HIS A 78 6.75 -6.90 15.06
CA HIS A 78 7.35 -5.81 14.30
C HIS A 78 7.59 -6.22 12.84
N VAL A 79 7.69 -5.24 11.93
CA VAL A 79 8.00 -5.52 10.51
C VAL A 79 9.37 -6.15 10.33
N ARG A 80 10.33 -5.84 11.19
CA ARG A 80 11.67 -6.41 11.17
C ARG A 80 11.72 -7.90 11.57
N ASP A 81 10.64 -8.43 12.16
CA ASP A 81 10.52 -9.85 12.52
C ASP A 81 10.01 -10.70 11.33
N LEU A 82 9.66 -10.08 10.20
CA LEU A 82 9.15 -10.77 9.03
C LEU A 82 10.23 -11.69 8.43
N PRO A 83 9.83 -12.86 7.86
CA PRO A 83 10.78 -13.84 7.30
C PRO A 83 11.58 -13.31 6.10
N ALA A 84 11.06 -12.31 5.40
CA ALA A 84 11.69 -11.67 4.25
C ALA A 84 11.09 -10.27 4.02
N PRO A 85 11.77 -9.39 3.24
CA PRO A 85 11.21 -8.12 2.83
C PRO A 85 9.90 -8.33 2.06
N PRO A 86 8.74 -7.79 2.51
CA PRO A 86 7.46 -7.99 1.82
C PRO A 86 7.46 -7.30 0.44
N ASP A 87 6.88 -7.96 -0.57
CA ASP A 87 6.71 -7.34 -1.88
C ASP A 87 5.61 -6.28 -1.85
N ALA A 88 4.54 -6.53 -1.10
CA ALA A 88 3.43 -5.60 -0.91
C ALA A 88 3.04 -5.49 0.56
N VAL A 89 2.60 -4.30 0.95
CA VAL A 89 2.17 -4.02 2.33
C VAL A 89 0.85 -3.27 2.32
N PHE A 90 -0.07 -3.66 3.21
CA PHE A 90 -1.20 -2.82 3.60
C PHE A 90 -0.92 -2.24 4.98
N LEU A 91 -1.01 -0.90 5.12
CA LEU A 91 -0.66 -0.19 6.34
C LEU A 91 -1.83 0.63 6.86
N ALA A 92 -2.33 0.28 8.04
CA ALA A 92 -3.45 0.92 8.73
C ALA A 92 -3.14 1.09 10.22
N VAL A 93 -2.26 2.03 10.54
CA VAL A 93 -1.83 2.39 11.89
C VAL A 93 -1.87 3.93 12.05
N PRO A 94 -1.79 4.48 13.27
CA PRO A 94 -1.71 5.93 13.47
C PRO A 94 -0.56 6.57 12.68
N ARG A 95 -0.75 7.83 12.27
CA ARG A 95 0.11 8.59 11.36
C ARG A 95 1.61 8.52 11.73
N GLU A 96 1.93 8.78 12.99
CA GLU A 96 3.32 8.80 13.47
C GLU A 96 3.96 7.41 13.36
N ALA A 97 3.22 6.37 13.76
CA ALA A 97 3.65 4.97 13.63
C ALA A 97 3.74 4.55 12.15
N ALA A 98 2.93 5.13 11.26
CA ALA A 98 3.01 4.85 9.82
C ALA A 98 4.34 5.33 9.23
N ILE A 99 4.78 6.55 9.56
CA ILE A 99 6.04 7.12 9.06
C ILE A 99 7.23 6.26 9.51
N GLU A 100 7.27 5.89 10.80
CA GLU A 100 8.33 5.02 11.34
C GLU A 100 8.34 3.65 10.64
N CYS A 101 7.18 3.02 10.55
CA CYS A 101 7.03 1.72 9.91
C CYS A 101 7.45 1.72 8.43
N ILE A 102 7.16 2.80 7.69
CA ILE A 102 7.56 2.95 6.29
C ILE A 102 9.08 3.04 6.17
N GLY A 103 9.75 3.77 7.07
CA GLY A 103 11.21 3.80 7.13
C GLY A 103 11.82 2.41 7.32
N ASP A 104 11.27 1.64 8.26
CA ASP A 104 11.70 0.25 8.51
C ASP A 104 11.47 -0.66 7.30
N LEU A 105 10.33 -0.53 6.63
CA LEU A 105 10.00 -1.28 5.41
C LEU A 105 10.97 -0.95 4.26
N ARG A 106 11.31 0.33 4.08
CA ARG A 106 12.32 0.78 3.12
C ARG A 106 13.67 0.14 3.42
N ASP A 107 14.12 0.24 4.66
CA ASP A 107 15.46 -0.20 5.08
C ASP A 107 15.62 -1.72 4.96
N MET A 108 14.53 -2.49 5.11
CA MET A 108 14.55 -3.94 4.85
C MET A 108 14.37 -4.31 3.37
N GLY A 109 14.10 -3.35 2.48
CA GLY A 109 13.97 -3.59 1.04
C GLY A 109 12.59 -4.09 0.61
N ALA A 110 11.52 -3.66 1.26
CA ALA A 110 10.15 -3.92 0.81
C ALA A 110 9.91 -3.39 -0.62
N GLY A 111 8.89 -3.89 -1.31
CA GLY A 111 8.55 -3.43 -2.66
C GLY A 111 7.70 -2.16 -2.63
N GLY A 112 6.55 -2.24 -2.01
CA GLY A 112 5.66 -1.09 -1.92
C GLY A 112 4.55 -1.28 -0.92
N LEU A 113 3.76 -0.22 -0.75
CA LEU A 113 2.68 -0.23 0.23
C LEU A 113 1.46 0.57 -0.21
N VAL A 114 0.32 0.15 0.31
CA VAL A 114 -0.91 0.93 0.39
C VAL A 114 -0.96 1.55 1.79
N CYS A 115 -0.94 2.88 1.87
CA CYS A 115 -1.10 3.63 3.11
C CYS A 115 -2.57 4.06 3.27
N TYR A 116 -3.34 3.29 4.02
CA TYR A 116 -4.75 3.59 4.32
C TYR A 116 -4.89 4.72 5.35
N THR A 117 -3.85 4.97 6.13
CA THR A 117 -3.82 5.98 7.20
C THR A 117 -4.10 7.38 6.65
N ALA A 118 -5.01 8.09 7.30
CA ALA A 118 -5.33 9.50 7.07
C ALA A 118 -4.61 10.43 8.07
N GLY A 119 -4.79 11.74 7.90
CA GLY A 119 -4.22 12.77 8.77
C GLY A 119 -2.96 13.41 8.20
N PHE A 120 -2.79 13.37 6.90
CA PHE A 120 -1.66 13.95 6.16
C PHE A 120 -2.05 15.26 5.46
N GLY A 121 -1.66 15.47 4.23
CA GLY A 121 -1.85 16.72 3.48
C GLY A 121 -3.28 17.23 3.43
N GLU A 122 -4.28 16.34 3.49
CA GLU A 122 -5.69 16.69 3.52
C GLU A 122 -6.11 17.49 4.76
N THR A 123 -5.31 17.45 5.84
CA THR A 123 -5.58 18.22 7.07
C THR A 123 -4.87 19.57 7.09
N GLY A 124 -4.00 19.86 6.10
CA GLY A 124 -3.18 21.09 6.06
C GLY A 124 -2.14 21.16 7.18
N GLY A 125 -1.44 22.27 7.27
CA GLY A 125 -0.53 22.61 8.38
C GLY A 125 0.43 21.47 8.81
N ALA A 126 0.19 20.90 9.99
CA ALA A 126 0.99 19.79 10.52
C ALA A 126 0.87 18.52 9.69
N GLY A 127 -0.30 18.30 9.04
CA GLY A 127 -0.51 17.16 8.16
C GLY A 127 0.34 17.24 6.90
N ALA A 128 0.51 18.42 6.30
CA ALA A 128 1.37 18.60 5.13
C ALA A 128 2.84 18.27 5.46
N LYS A 129 3.33 18.69 6.63
CA LYS A 129 4.69 18.33 7.09
C LYS A 129 4.83 16.82 7.32
N ALA A 130 3.80 16.19 7.84
CA ALA A 130 3.81 14.74 8.04
C ALA A 130 3.81 13.99 6.70
N GLU A 131 3.15 14.51 5.67
CA GLU A 131 3.19 13.94 4.31
C GLU A 131 4.58 14.06 3.68
N GLU A 132 5.26 15.20 3.86
CA GLU A 132 6.66 15.36 3.43
C GLU A 132 7.56 14.31 4.11
N ALA A 133 7.42 14.12 5.43
CA ALA A 133 8.16 13.10 6.18
C ALA A 133 7.83 11.67 5.72
N LEU A 134 6.57 11.39 5.38
CA LEU A 134 6.14 10.10 4.85
C LEU A 134 6.77 9.81 3.49
N ILE A 135 6.78 10.79 2.59
CA ILE A 135 7.40 10.68 1.26
C ILE A 135 8.91 10.45 1.39
N GLU A 136 9.57 11.18 2.29
CA GLU A 136 11.00 11.00 2.58
C GLU A 136 11.28 9.61 3.15
N ALA A 137 10.47 9.13 4.10
CA ALA A 137 10.59 7.80 4.66
C ALA A 137 10.40 6.71 3.61
N ALA A 138 9.48 6.89 2.66
CA ALA A 138 9.19 5.92 1.62
C ALA A 138 10.33 5.77 0.59
N GLY A 139 11.06 6.85 0.26
CA GLY A 139 12.15 6.80 -0.72
C GLY A 139 11.71 6.20 -2.06
N ASP A 140 12.28 5.05 -2.44
CA ASP A 140 11.95 4.33 -3.68
C ASP A 140 10.85 3.27 -3.54
N LEU A 141 10.24 3.11 -2.35
CA LEU A 141 9.07 2.24 -2.21
C LEU A 141 7.94 2.71 -3.14
N ALA A 142 7.21 1.78 -3.73
CA ALA A 142 5.97 2.11 -4.42
C ALA A 142 4.90 2.48 -3.38
N LEU A 143 4.57 3.76 -3.27
CA LEU A 143 3.60 4.28 -2.30
C LEU A 143 2.27 4.59 -3.00
N VAL A 144 1.19 3.96 -2.55
CA VAL A 144 -0.20 4.27 -2.89
C VAL A 144 -0.86 4.89 -1.66
N GLY A 145 -1.33 6.13 -1.78
CA GLY A 145 -1.82 6.95 -0.68
C GLY A 145 -0.82 8.04 -0.27
N PRO A 146 -0.95 8.63 0.91
CA PRO A 146 -1.80 8.23 2.04
C PRO A 146 -3.30 8.48 1.82
N ASN A 147 -4.12 8.14 2.82
CA ASN A 147 -5.57 8.35 2.81
C ASN A 147 -6.25 7.79 1.55
N CYS A 148 -5.93 6.56 1.18
CA CYS A 148 -6.49 5.86 0.02
C CYS A 148 -7.11 4.52 0.43
N TYR A 149 -8.09 4.03 -0.33
CA TYR A 149 -8.70 2.74 -0.06
C TYR A 149 -7.79 1.58 -0.46
N GLY A 150 -7.04 1.70 -1.55
CA GLY A 150 -6.03 0.71 -1.87
C GLY A 150 -6.03 0.21 -3.30
N VAL A 151 -5.65 -1.05 -3.45
CA VAL A 151 -5.46 -1.74 -4.73
C VAL A 151 -6.14 -3.09 -4.70
N ILE A 152 -6.90 -3.40 -5.76
CA ILE A 152 -7.40 -4.74 -6.05
C ILE A 152 -6.83 -5.19 -7.39
N ASN A 153 -6.21 -6.36 -7.41
CA ASN A 153 -5.75 -7.02 -8.63
C ASN A 153 -6.40 -8.40 -8.73
N TYR A 154 -7.51 -8.48 -9.44
CA TYR A 154 -8.29 -9.71 -9.60
C TYR A 154 -7.50 -10.83 -10.28
N HIS A 155 -6.57 -10.51 -11.20
CA HIS A 155 -5.75 -11.51 -11.88
C HIS A 155 -4.75 -12.21 -10.95
N ARG A 156 -4.43 -11.57 -9.81
CA ARG A 156 -3.50 -12.11 -8.80
C ARG A 156 -4.19 -12.50 -7.50
N GLY A 157 -5.51 -12.35 -7.45
CA GLY A 157 -6.27 -12.55 -6.21
C GLY A 157 -5.90 -11.58 -5.10
N LEU A 158 -5.18 -10.49 -5.41
CA LEU A 158 -4.71 -9.52 -4.43
C LEU A 158 -5.79 -8.50 -4.12
N ALA A 159 -6.11 -8.30 -2.84
CA ALA A 159 -7.01 -7.26 -2.37
C ALA A 159 -6.42 -6.52 -1.17
N LEU A 160 -5.51 -5.57 -1.41
CA LEU A 160 -5.07 -4.61 -0.40
C LEU A 160 -6.15 -3.55 -0.24
N TRP A 161 -7.29 -3.96 0.30
CA TRP A 161 -8.55 -3.22 0.29
C TRP A 161 -9.34 -3.50 1.58
N PRO A 162 -9.68 -2.46 2.39
CA PRO A 162 -10.20 -2.65 3.75
C PRO A 162 -11.71 -2.89 3.81
N PHE A 163 -12.35 -3.21 2.69
CA PHE A 163 -13.78 -3.47 2.61
C PHE A 163 -14.05 -4.78 1.86
N ALA A 164 -15.23 -5.36 2.10
CA ALA A 164 -15.71 -6.44 1.25
C ALA A 164 -15.94 -5.93 -0.18
N HIS A 165 -15.62 -6.75 -1.17
CA HIS A 165 -15.89 -6.47 -2.58
C HIS A 165 -16.43 -7.70 -3.29
N GLY A 166 -17.26 -7.50 -4.33
CA GLY A 166 -17.91 -8.60 -5.07
C GLY A 166 -17.05 -9.24 -6.17
N GLY A 167 -15.90 -8.63 -6.50
CA GLY A 167 -15.13 -9.01 -7.68
C GLY A 167 -14.43 -10.38 -7.60
N HIS A 168 -14.22 -10.95 -8.78
CA HIS A 168 -13.53 -12.21 -9.01
C HIS A 168 -12.64 -12.11 -10.25
N HIS A 169 -11.85 -13.15 -10.52
CA HIS A 169 -10.95 -13.18 -11.67
C HIS A 169 -11.73 -13.04 -13.00
N PRO A 170 -11.51 -11.97 -13.81
CA PRO A 170 -12.39 -11.66 -14.93
C PRO A 170 -12.00 -12.36 -16.24
N GLY A 171 -10.91 -13.12 -16.27
CA GLY A 171 -10.30 -13.60 -17.52
C GLY A 171 -9.62 -12.49 -18.32
N PHE A 172 -10.35 -11.42 -18.61
CA PHE A 172 -9.82 -10.15 -19.18
C PHE A 172 -10.59 -8.97 -18.56
N GLY A 173 -10.04 -7.77 -18.67
CA GLY A 173 -10.69 -6.60 -18.09
C GLY A 173 -9.94 -5.30 -18.36
N ALA A 174 -10.42 -4.21 -17.76
CA ALA A 174 -9.79 -2.90 -17.81
C ALA A 174 -9.20 -2.55 -16.43
N ALA A 175 -8.07 -1.83 -16.43
CA ALA A 175 -7.55 -1.22 -15.23
C ALA A 175 -8.26 0.13 -15.00
N ILE A 176 -8.69 0.37 -13.76
CA ILE A 176 -9.34 1.61 -13.35
C ILE A 176 -8.48 2.26 -12.27
N VAL A 177 -8.08 3.51 -12.49
CA VAL A 177 -7.40 4.34 -11.51
C VAL A 177 -8.31 5.54 -11.20
N THR A 178 -8.63 5.73 -9.92
CA THR A 178 -9.53 6.79 -9.49
C THR A 178 -9.03 7.48 -8.23
N GLN A 179 -9.28 8.77 -8.11
CA GLN A 179 -9.04 9.57 -6.91
C GLN A 179 -10.25 9.56 -5.95
N SER A 180 -11.44 9.18 -6.44
CA SER A 180 -12.67 9.18 -5.65
C SER A 180 -12.84 7.87 -4.88
N GLY A 181 -12.75 7.93 -3.55
CA GLY A 181 -13.02 6.80 -2.68
C GLY A 181 -14.45 6.27 -2.80
N MET A 182 -15.45 7.16 -2.88
CA MET A 182 -16.86 6.76 -3.07
C MET A 182 -17.06 6.03 -4.39
N PHE A 183 -16.54 6.56 -5.49
CA PHE A 183 -16.67 5.92 -6.80
C PHE A 183 -16.01 4.54 -6.83
N SER A 184 -14.81 4.41 -6.25
CA SER A 184 -14.14 3.11 -6.19
C SER A 184 -14.88 2.11 -5.31
N SER A 185 -15.46 2.56 -4.20
CA SER A 185 -16.30 1.73 -3.33
C SER A 185 -17.55 1.24 -4.06
N ASP A 186 -18.31 2.14 -4.68
CA ASP A 186 -19.52 1.81 -5.41
C ASP A 186 -19.24 0.82 -6.55
N LEU A 187 -18.17 1.04 -7.30
CA LEU A 187 -17.75 0.17 -8.40
C LEU A 187 -17.40 -1.24 -7.92
N THR A 188 -16.75 -1.37 -6.76
CA THR A 188 -16.34 -2.68 -6.23
C THR A 188 -17.45 -3.42 -5.49
N MET A 189 -18.46 -2.71 -4.99
CA MET A 189 -19.60 -3.29 -4.26
C MET A 189 -20.80 -3.59 -5.16
N SER A 190 -20.87 -3.06 -6.37
CA SER A 190 -22.01 -3.17 -7.30
C SER A 190 -22.01 -4.44 -8.15
N GLN A 191 -21.43 -5.52 -7.66
CA GLN A 191 -21.33 -6.80 -8.41
C GLN A 191 -22.26 -7.86 -7.84
#